data_948d9ea475368c7ff58bac1aa773a7dc
#
_entry.id   948d9ea475368c7ff58bac1aa773a7dc
#
_cell.length_a   1.000
_cell.length_b   1.000
_cell.length_c   1.000
_cell.angle_alpha   90.00
_cell.angle_beta   90.00
_cell.angle_gamma   90.00
#
_symmetry.space_group_name_H-M   'P 1'
#
loop_
_entity.id
_entity.type
_entity.pdbx_description
1 polymer ?
#
loop_
_entity_poly.entity_id
_entity_poly.type
_entity_poly.pdbx_seq_one_letter_code
_entity_poly.pdbx_strand_id
1 'polypeptide(L)'
;MRLRGKTYREIAQSGGGIMKTVRHTRSTPKRNLVASGISRVQECMRNGTTTLEAKSGYGLDLDSEVKLLEAISEIDRSTAIDIRATWLGAHDFPPEMGREDYVEHLISDQLPVISELSLARWVDVFCEQGWFTNEQTEDIVKASKDYGMKSRLHVDEFVDSGGLALAAELGSVSADHVACSNDDSRVSAAESGTVQTFLPGTPYVLGKSLELPIKKCITEDWPFSIATDFNPNCPITSLPLIGSFVTHRLGVDPIASLVAVTRNPATTMFDEEEPRGVISEGSIADMNVLWSSSADSWCQTPGSSPVRDTIKNGIIVNSNKTYCCLLYTSPSPRD
;
A
#
# COMPACT_ATOMS: atom_id res chain seq x y z
N MET A 1 9.10 21.96 -0.14
CA MET A 1 9.71 22.23 1.18
C MET A 1 10.68 21.12 1.56
N ARG A 2 10.25 19.86 1.59
CA ARG A 2 11.12 18.70 1.93
C ARG A 2 12.38 18.60 1.08
N LEU A 3 12.27 18.66 -0.25
CA LEU A 3 13.43 18.67 -1.17
C LEU A 3 14.43 19.82 -0.95
N ARG A 4 14.08 20.78 -0.11
CA ARG A 4 14.93 21.89 0.34
C ARG A 4 15.39 21.72 1.79
N GLY A 5 15.33 20.49 2.33
CA GLY A 5 15.84 20.15 3.65
C GLY A 5 14.95 20.49 4.84
N LYS A 6 13.68 20.89 4.63
CA LYS A 6 12.76 21.09 5.75
C LYS A 6 12.32 19.76 6.34
N THR A 7 12.33 19.66 7.66
CA THR A 7 11.82 18.51 8.41
C THR A 7 10.31 18.38 8.30
N TYR A 8 9.78 17.19 8.54
CA TYR A 8 8.33 16.94 8.58
C TYR A 8 7.61 17.90 9.55
N ARG A 9 8.20 18.13 10.73
CA ARG A 9 7.66 19.03 11.75
C ARG A 9 7.58 20.50 11.28
N GLU A 10 8.63 20.99 10.62
CA GLU A 10 8.65 22.35 10.04
C GLU A 10 7.63 22.50 8.91
N ILE A 11 7.42 21.43 8.12
CA ILE A 11 6.40 21.40 7.06
C ILE A 11 5.01 21.47 7.66
N ALA A 12 4.71 20.67 8.69
CA ALA A 12 3.43 20.67 9.40
C ALA A 12 3.15 22.04 10.03
N GLN A 13 4.12 22.62 10.72
CA GLN A 13 4.00 23.97 11.33
C GLN A 13 3.74 25.07 10.30
N SER A 14 4.21 24.90 9.06
CA SER A 14 3.96 25.86 7.96
C SER A 14 2.61 25.64 7.24
N GLY A 15 1.72 24.80 7.78
CA GLY A 15 0.40 24.49 7.21
C GLY A 15 0.47 23.47 6.06
N GLY A 16 1.57 22.72 5.95
CA GLY A 16 1.74 21.55 5.08
C GLY A 16 1.26 20.25 5.73
N GLY A 17 1.74 19.10 5.23
CA GLY A 17 1.37 17.78 5.76
C GLY A 17 -0.02 17.30 5.32
N ILE A 18 -0.55 16.30 6.03
CA ILE A 18 -1.83 15.63 5.74
C ILE A 18 -2.96 16.65 5.57
N MET A 19 -3.09 17.60 6.48
CA MET A 19 -4.18 18.60 6.47
C MET A 19 -4.18 19.52 5.23
N LYS A 20 -3.02 19.76 4.60
CA LYS A 20 -2.99 20.47 3.32
C LYS A 20 -3.60 19.63 2.20
N THR A 21 -3.29 18.34 2.19
CA THR A 21 -3.88 17.39 1.24
C THR A 21 -5.37 17.25 1.46
N VAL A 22 -5.82 17.14 2.71
CA VAL A 22 -7.24 17.08 3.08
C VAL A 22 -8.00 18.28 2.51
N ARG A 23 -7.56 19.52 2.80
CA ARG A 23 -8.21 20.73 2.27
C ARG A 23 -8.28 20.72 0.74
N HIS A 24 -7.21 20.29 0.08
CA HIS A 24 -7.18 20.22 -1.38
C HIS A 24 -8.13 19.14 -1.92
N THR A 25 -8.15 17.97 -1.31
CA THR A 25 -9.03 16.85 -1.67
C THR A 25 -10.50 17.19 -1.49
N ARG A 26 -10.85 17.80 -0.34
CA ARG A 26 -12.21 18.26 -0.05
C ARG A 26 -12.73 19.23 -1.13
N SER A 27 -11.87 20.17 -1.57
CA SER A 27 -12.24 21.18 -2.58
C SER A 27 -12.16 20.68 -4.03
N THR A 28 -11.53 19.54 -4.29
CA THR A 28 -11.34 19.02 -5.65
C THR A 28 -12.59 18.27 -6.11
N PRO A 29 -13.16 18.62 -7.29
CA PRO A 29 -14.28 17.87 -7.86
C PRO A 29 -13.94 16.41 -8.13
N LYS A 30 -14.88 15.49 -7.90
CA LYS A 30 -14.70 14.04 -8.09
C LYS A 30 -14.09 13.71 -9.46
N ARG A 31 -14.59 14.30 -10.55
CA ARG A 31 -14.05 14.09 -11.90
C ARG A 31 -12.54 14.33 -12.02
N ASN A 32 -12.00 15.29 -11.28
CA ASN A 32 -10.58 15.63 -11.33
C ASN A 32 -9.76 14.61 -10.51
N LEU A 33 -10.31 14.10 -9.40
CA LEU A 33 -9.73 13.00 -8.62
C LEU A 33 -9.66 11.74 -9.47
N VAL A 34 -10.74 11.39 -10.16
CA VAL A 34 -10.83 10.26 -11.10
C VAL A 34 -9.78 10.37 -12.20
N ALA A 35 -9.72 11.51 -12.91
CA ALA A 35 -8.76 11.71 -13.99
C ALA A 35 -7.30 11.57 -13.51
N SER A 36 -7.00 12.14 -12.34
CA SER A 36 -5.67 12.02 -11.71
C SER A 36 -5.38 10.59 -11.30
N GLY A 37 -6.36 9.86 -10.73
CA GLY A 37 -6.24 8.47 -10.35
C GLY A 37 -5.99 7.56 -11.55
N ILE A 38 -6.75 7.70 -12.63
CA ILE A 38 -6.54 6.93 -13.88
C ILE A 38 -5.11 7.10 -14.40
N SER A 39 -4.58 8.33 -14.42
CA SER A 39 -3.21 8.59 -14.88
C SER A 39 -2.17 7.82 -14.03
N ARG A 40 -2.35 7.78 -12.70
CA ARG A 40 -1.46 7.06 -11.77
C ARG A 40 -1.59 5.54 -11.91
N VAL A 41 -2.80 5.03 -12.07
CA VAL A 41 -3.05 3.60 -12.32
C VAL A 41 -2.39 3.16 -13.62
N GLN A 42 -2.46 3.97 -14.69
CA GLN A 42 -1.76 3.69 -15.94
C GLN A 42 -0.24 3.65 -15.76
N GLU A 43 0.32 4.47 -14.88
CA GLU A 43 1.75 4.42 -14.56
C GLU A 43 2.12 3.15 -13.78
N CYS A 44 1.32 2.76 -12.77
CA CYS A 44 1.48 1.49 -12.07
C CYS A 44 1.42 0.31 -13.05
N MET A 45 0.46 0.31 -13.97
CA MET A 45 0.30 -0.73 -14.99
C MET A 45 1.50 -0.83 -15.93
N ARG A 46 2.11 0.30 -16.33
CA ARG A 46 3.37 0.30 -17.11
C ARG A 46 4.52 -0.35 -16.35
N ASN A 47 4.48 -0.34 -15.03
CA ASN A 47 5.45 -0.99 -14.15
C ASN A 47 5.04 -2.42 -13.74
N GLY A 48 3.99 -2.98 -14.35
CA GLY A 48 3.59 -4.36 -14.18
C GLY A 48 2.54 -4.61 -13.11
N THR A 49 1.95 -3.59 -12.50
CA THR A 49 0.87 -3.76 -11.54
C THR A 49 -0.40 -4.24 -12.23
N THR A 50 -0.99 -5.34 -11.76
CA THR A 50 -2.25 -5.91 -12.27
C THR A 50 -3.39 -5.81 -11.28
N THR A 51 -3.06 -5.55 -10.01
CA THR A 51 -4.01 -5.32 -8.92
C THR A 51 -3.46 -4.27 -7.98
N LEU A 52 -4.33 -3.41 -7.47
CA LEU A 52 -3.96 -2.28 -6.63
C LEU A 52 -4.97 -2.13 -5.48
N GLU A 53 -4.48 -1.92 -4.28
CA GLU A 53 -5.29 -1.40 -3.19
C GLU A 53 -5.27 0.14 -3.24
N ALA A 54 -6.44 0.76 -3.16
CA ALA A 54 -6.58 2.20 -3.06
C ALA A 54 -7.32 2.56 -1.78
N LYS A 55 -6.71 3.43 -0.98
CA LYS A 55 -7.25 3.88 0.30
C LYS A 55 -7.84 5.28 0.16
N SER A 56 -8.96 5.56 0.85
CA SER A 56 -9.45 6.91 1.11
C SER A 56 -8.55 7.63 2.15
N GLY A 57 -9.09 8.42 3.06
CA GLY A 57 -8.34 8.94 4.22
C GLY A 57 -7.81 10.35 4.09
N TYR A 58 -8.13 11.04 3.00
CA TYR A 58 -7.85 12.47 2.85
C TYR A 58 -9.12 13.33 2.80
N GLY A 59 -10.25 12.74 3.21
CA GLY A 59 -11.51 13.45 3.40
C GLY A 59 -11.68 13.92 4.83
N LEU A 60 -11.57 13.00 5.79
CA LEU A 60 -11.79 13.19 7.22
C LEU A 60 -13.17 13.77 7.56
N ASP A 61 -14.13 13.62 6.67
CA ASP A 61 -15.55 13.83 6.85
C ASP A 61 -16.33 12.86 5.95
N LEU A 62 -17.58 12.59 6.28
CA LEU A 62 -18.40 11.59 5.59
C LEU A 62 -18.50 11.86 4.09
N ASP A 63 -18.88 13.07 3.70
CA ASP A 63 -19.11 13.40 2.29
C ASP A 63 -17.85 13.28 1.45
N SER A 64 -16.71 13.68 2.00
CA SER A 64 -15.42 13.62 1.32
C SER A 64 -14.85 12.20 1.27
N GLU A 65 -15.04 11.39 2.29
CA GLU A 65 -14.64 9.97 2.29
C GLU A 65 -15.49 9.17 1.30
N VAL A 66 -16.81 9.36 1.28
CA VAL A 66 -17.70 8.76 0.27
C VAL A 66 -17.28 9.19 -1.14
N LYS A 67 -17.04 10.49 -1.36
CA LYS A 67 -16.55 11.01 -2.66
C LYS A 67 -15.25 10.34 -3.11
N LEU A 68 -14.31 10.07 -2.20
CA LEU A 68 -13.06 9.38 -2.50
C LEU A 68 -13.31 7.92 -2.88
N LEU A 69 -14.12 7.20 -2.13
CA LEU A 69 -14.45 5.80 -2.40
C LEU A 69 -15.23 5.65 -3.70
N GLU A 70 -16.16 6.56 -3.99
CA GLU A 70 -16.83 6.62 -5.29
C GLU A 70 -15.86 6.89 -6.45
N ALA A 71 -14.87 7.79 -6.24
CA ALA A 71 -13.83 8.04 -7.23
C ALA A 71 -12.98 6.79 -7.47
N ILE A 72 -12.60 6.04 -6.43
CA ILE A 72 -11.89 4.77 -6.54
C ILE A 72 -12.71 3.76 -7.35
N SER A 73 -14.00 3.62 -7.07
CA SER A 73 -14.91 2.74 -7.81
C SER A 73 -15.04 3.13 -9.30
N GLU A 74 -15.03 4.42 -9.60
CA GLU A 74 -15.07 4.92 -10.99
C GLU A 74 -13.73 4.67 -11.71
N ILE A 75 -12.59 4.79 -11.02
CA ILE A 75 -11.25 4.47 -11.55
C ILE A 75 -11.16 2.97 -11.85
N ASP A 76 -11.64 2.10 -10.95
CA ASP A 76 -11.67 0.65 -11.14
C ASP A 76 -12.42 0.28 -12.42
N ARG A 77 -13.62 0.83 -12.62
CA ARG A 77 -14.41 0.59 -13.84
C ARG A 77 -13.80 1.18 -15.11
N SER A 78 -12.91 2.16 -14.98
CA SER A 78 -12.31 2.90 -16.09
C SER A 78 -10.91 2.43 -16.49
N THR A 79 -10.36 1.44 -15.77
CA THR A 79 -9.00 0.92 -15.98
C THR A 79 -9.02 -0.59 -16.18
N ALA A 80 -7.93 -1.14 -16.72
CA ALA A 80 -7.86 -2.56 -17.05
C ALA A 80 -7.42 -3.44 -15.88
N ILE A 81 -6.96 -2.87 -14.76
CA ILE A 81 -6.50 -3.60 -13.57
C ILE A 81 -7.55 -3.56 -12.46
N ASP A 82 -7.53 -4.53 -11.57
CA ASP A 82 -8.43 -4.55 -10.43
C ASP A 82 -7.99 -3.52 -9.38
N ILE A 83 -8.93 -2.74 -8.88
CA ILE A 83 -8.70 -1.83 -7.77
C ILE A 83 -9.61 -2.22 -6.61
N ARG A 84 -9.01 -2.47 -5.46
CA ARG A 84 -9.70 -2.81 -4.22
C ARG A 84 -9.66 -1.62 -3.28
N ALA A 85 -10.84 -1.15 -2.90
CA ALA A 85 -10.97 0.02 -2.04
C ALA A 85 -10.87 -0.35 -0.55
N THR A 86 -10.15 0.49 0.19
CA THR A 86 -10.07 0.48 1.66
C THR A 86 -10.54 1.83 2.19
N TRP A 87 -11.45 1.83 3.17
CA TRP A 87 -11.81 3.04 3.88
C TRP A 87 -10.81 3.32 5.00
N LEU A 88 -10.13 4.47 4.91
CA LEU A 88 -9.15 4.97 5.87
C LEU A 88 -9.64 6.27 6.50
N GLY A 89 -10.90 6.34 6.95
CA GLY A 89 -11.42 7.52 7.66
C GLY A 89 -10.61 7.86 8.90
N ALA A 90 -10.05 6.86 9.55
CA ALA A 90 -9.17 6.97 10.71
C ALA A 90 -7.70 7.23 10.34
N HIS A 91 -7.42 8.21 9.46
CA HIS A 91 -6.07 8.56 9.01
C HIS A 91 -5.44 9.72 9.80
N ASP A 92 -6.23 10.69 10.19
CA ASP A 92 -5.83 11.83 11.03
C ASP A 92 -7.09 12.41 11.69
N PHE A 93 -6.92 13.38 12.56
CA PHE A 93 -8.04 14.07 13.21
C PHE A 93 -8.32 15.40 12.51
N PRO A 94 -9.58 15.65 12.07
CA PRO A 94 -9.93 16.94 11.48
C PRO A 94 -9.86 18.04 12.55
N PRO A 95 -9.34 19.23 12.21
CA PRO A 95 -9.15 20.31 13.18
C PRO A 95 -10.47 20.90 13.71
N GLU A 96 -11.57 20.63 13.05
CA GLU A 96 -12.90 21.09 13.39
C GLU A 96 -13.62 20.23 14.44
N MET A 97 -13.05 19.07 14.84
CA MET A 97 -13.67 18.13 15.77
C MET A 97 -12.66 17.63 16.82
N GLY A 98 -13.13 17.38 18.05
CA GLY A 98 -12.33 16.75 19.10
C GLY A 98 -11.97 15.31 18.74
N ARG A 99 -10.89 14.78 19.32
CA ARG A 99 -10.42 13.41 18.98
C ARG A 99 -11.46 12.35 19.33
N GLU A 100 -12.01 12.41 20.54
CA GLU A 100 -13.02 11.43 20.98
C GLU A 100 -14.33 11.57 20.18
N ASP A 101 -14.77 12.81 19.93
CA ASP A 101 -15.95 13.07 19.10
C ASP A 101 -15.76 12.53 17.67
N TYR A 102 -14.51 12.60 17.14
CA TYR A 102 -14.22 12.08 15.81
C TYR A 102 -14.23 10.58 15.77
N VAL A 103 -13.72 9.86 16.78
CA VAL A 103 -13.82 8.40 16.87
C VAL A 103 -15.29 7.98 16.94
N GLU A 104 -16.10 8.64 17.75
CA GLU A 104 -17.55 8.38 17.80
C GLU A 104 -18.21 8.64 16.44
N HIS A 105 -17.88 9.75 15.77
CA HIS A 105 -18.36 10.07 14.42
C HIS A 105 -17.94 9.03 13.37
N LEU A 106 -16.72 8.50 13.44
CA LEU A 106 -16.29 7.41 12.56
C LEU A 106 -17.16 6.17 12.73
N ILE A 107 -17.43 5.78 13.98
CA ILE A 107 -18.18 4.55 14.30
C ILE A 107 -19.68 4.72 14.06
N SER A 108 -20.26 5.83 14.53
CA SER A 108 -21.72 6.01 14.57
C SER A 108 -22.30 6.61 13.30
N ASP A 109 -21.54 7.44 12.57
CA ASP A 109 -22.05 8.17 11.41
C ASP A 109 -21.42 7.69 10.09
N GLN A 110 -20.08 7.55 10.04
CA GLN A 110 -19.42 7.20 8.77
C GLN A 110 -19.51 5.72 8.45
N LEU A 111 -19.13 4.84 9.37
CA LEU A 111 -19.05 3.40 9.15
C LEU A 111 -20.39 2.78 8.66
N PRO A 112 -21.57 3.10 9.22
CA PRO A 112 -22.83 2.61 8.70
C PRO A 112 -23.07 2.98 7.24
N VAL A 113 -22.81 4.22 6.87
CA VAL A 113 -23.01 4.71 5.51
C VAL A 113 -22.01 4.07 4.53
N ILE A 114 -20.73 3.98 4.90
CA ILE A 114 -19.70 3.34 4.08
C ILE A 114 -20.03 1.87 3.82
N SER A 115 -20.50 1.16 4.85
CA SER A 115 -20.92 -0.23 4.74
C SER A 115 -22.16 -0.39 3.86
N GLU A 116 -23.19 0.42 4.06
CA GLU A 116 -24.42 0.39 3.24
C GLU A 116 -24.13 0.59 1.75
N LEU A 117 -23.24 1.55 1.43
CA LEU A 117 -22.81 1.84 0.07
C LEU A 117 -21.93 0.75 -0.54
N SER A 118 -21.39 -0.17 0.27
CA SER A 118 -20.51 -1.26 -0.16
C SER A 118 -19.33 -0.79 -1.03
N LEU A 119 -18.79 0.40 -0.73
CA LEU A 119 -17.73 1.04 -1.52
C LEU A 119 -16.32 0.61 -1.09
N ALA A 120 -16.17 0.03 0.09
CA ALA A 120 -14.90 -0.42 0.62
C ALA A 120 -15.00 -1.86 1.14
N ARG A 121 -13.94 -2.64 0.95
CA ARG A 121 -13.83 -4.02 1.44
C ARG A 121 -13.23 -4.09 2.84
N TRP A 122 -12.34 -3.15 3.16
CA TRP A 122 -11.62 -3.09 4.43
C TRP A 122 -11.76 -1.73 5.09
N VAL A 123 -11.66 -1.73 6.41
CA VAL A 123 -11.35 -0.56 7.21
C VAL A 123 -9.85 -0.52 7.47
N ASP A 124 -9.29 0.66 7.56
CA ASP A 124 -7.91 0.89 7.96
C ASP A 124 -7.83 2.00 9.00
N VAL A 125 -6.89 1.89 9.92
CA VAL A 125 -6.65 2.86 10.98
C VAL A 125 -5.17 3.17 11.07
N PHE A 126 -4.79 4.44 11.15
CA PHE A 126 -3.43 4.86 11.42
C PHE A 126 -3.17 4.85 12.94
N CYS A 127 -2.85 3.65 13.43
CA CYS A 127 -2.55 3.37 14.83
C CYS A 127 -1.09 3.67 15.13
N GLU A 128 -0.79 4.89 15.53
CA GLU A 128 0.58 5.35 15.77
C GLU A 128 0.60 6.39 16.89
N GLN A 129 1.73 6.52 17.58
CA GLN A 129 1.88 7.53 18.62
C GLN A 129 1.64 8.95 18.09
N GLY A 130 0.62 9.62 18.64
CA GLY A 130 0.20 10.95 18.20
C GLY A 130 -0.98 10.97 17.25
N TRP A 131 -1.34 9.82 16.66
CA TRP A 131 -2.56 9.58 15.88
C TRP A 131 -3.57 8.76 16.70
N PHE A 132 -4.12 7.67 16.15
CA PHE A 132 -5.08 6.83 16.88
C PHE A 132 -4.35 5.93 17.88
N THR A 133 -4.90 5.79 19.08
CA THR A 133 -4.40 4.88 20.12
C THR A 133 -4.80 3.44 19.81
N ASN A 134 -4.19 2.48 20.53
CA ASN A 134 -4.56 1.07 20.42
C ASN A 134 -6.04 0.86 20.79
N GLU A 135 -6.54 1.51 21.84
CA GLU A 135 -7.93 1.41 22.27
C GLU A 135 -8.89 1.98 21.23
N GLN A 136 -8.62 3.17 20.68
CA GLN A 136 -9.43 3.77 19.62
C GLN A 136 -9.42 2.91 18.34
N THR A 137 -8.28 2.30 18.03
CA THR A 137 -8.14 1.39 16.89
C THR A 137 -8.96 0.12 17.11
N GLU A 138 -8.90 -0.44 18.30
CA GLU A 138 -9.69 -1.63 18.68
C GLU A 138 -11.19 -1.36 18.56
N ASP A 139 -11.67 -0.22 19.06
CA ASP A 139 -13.09 0.16 18.99
C ASP A 139 -13.57 0.29 17.55
N ILE A 140 -12.82 1.00 16.68
CA ILE A 140 -13.15 1.17 15.26
C ILE A 140 -13.17 -0.17 14.53
N VAL A 141 -12.17 -1.03 14.76
CA VAL A 141 -12.08 -2.34 14.10
C VAL A 141 -13.18 -3.29 14.59
N LYS A 142 -13.48 -3.31 15.90
CA LYS A 142 -14.58 -4.11 16.43
C LYS A 142 -15.91 -3.69 15.84
N ALA A 143 -16.19 -2.38 15.81
CA ALA A 143 -17.39 -1.86 15.18
C ALA A 143 -17.49 -2.26 13.70
N SER A 144 -16.38 -2.21 12.95
CA SER A 144 -16.38 -2.55 11.53
C SER A 144 -16.70 -4.03 11.25
N LYS A 145 -16.37 -4.93 12.19
CA LYS A 145 -16.70 -6.36 12.07
C LYS A 145 -18.21 -6.61 12.11
N ASP A 146 -18.97 -5.81 12.87
CA ASP A 146 -20.43 -5.91 12.93
C ASP A 146 -21.08 -5.61 11.56
N TYR A 147 -20.37 -4.87 10.71
CA TYR A 147 -20.73 -4.58 9.32
C TYR A 147 -20.07 -5.51 8.30
N GLY A 148 -19.40 -6.58 8.75
CA GLY A 148 -18.75 -7.57 7.88
C GLY A 148 -17.47 -7.08 7.19
N MET A 149 -16.91 -5.93 7.59
CA MET A 149 -15.67 -5.42 7.05
C MET A 149 -14.48 -6.06 7.79
N LYS A 150 -13.46 -6.49 7.03
CA LYS A 150 -12.16 -6.89 7.57
C LYS A 150 -11.29 -5.65 7.78
N SER A 151 -10.22 -5.77 8.57
CA SER A 151 -9.31 -4.65 8.85
C SER A 151 -7.92 -4.83 8.23
N ARG A 152 -7.30 -3.71 7.95
CA ARG A 152 -5.87 -3.46 7.72
C ARG A 152 -5.44 -2.38 8.68
N LEU A 153 -4.19 -2.35 9.11
CA LEU A 153 -3.75 -1.33 10.05
C LEU A 153 -2.40 -0.74 9.63
N HIS A 154 -2.25 0.58 9.69
CA HIS A 154 -0.94 1.23 9.68
C HIS A 154 -0.42 1.26 11.11
N VAL A 155 0.69 0.60 11.39
CA VAL A 155 1.21 0.41 12.75
C VAL A 155 2.73 0.47 12.81
N ASP A 156 3.25 0.94 13.94
CA ASP A 156 4.66 0.87 14.30
C ASP A 156 5.59 1.43 13.19
N GLU A 157 5.15 2.53 12.52
CA GLU A 157 5.96 3.20 11.51
C GLU A 157 7.11 3.96 12.13
N PHE A 158 6.86 4.64 13.26
CA PHE A 158 7.83 5.53 13.90
C PHE A 158 8.36 4.98 15.22
N VAL A 159 7.52 4.28 15.97
CA VAL A 159 7.87 3.66 17.25
C VAL A 159 7.14 2.34 17.41
N ASP A 160 7.70 1.42 18.21
CA ASP A 160 6.99 0.21 18.64
C ASP A 160 5.94 0.60 19.69
N SER A 161 4.69 0.66 19.28
CA SER A 161 3.54 0.97 20.14
C SER A 161 2.66 -0.26 20.44
N GLY A 162 3.11 -1.46 20.01
CA GLY A 162 2.34 -2.70 20.13
C GLY A 162 1.25 -2.82 19.06
N GLY A 163 1.30 -1.99 18.02
CA GLY A 163 0.29 -1.97 16.96
C GLY A 163 0.23 -3.26 16.16
N LEU A 164 1.37 -3.90 15.90
CA LEU A 164 1.40 -5.19 15.20
C LEU A 164 0.79 -6.31 16.05
N ALA A 165 1.02 -6.32 17.38
CA ALA A 165 0.38 -7.27 18.28
C ALA A 165 -1.13 -7.08 18.31
N LEU A 166 -1.61 -5.84 18.34
CA LEU A 166 -3.03 -5.50 18.24
C LEU A 166 -3.62 -5.97 16.89
N ALA A 167 -2.92 -5.74 15.78
CA ALA A 167 -3.36 -6.20 14.46
C ALA A 167 -3.55 -7.72 14.43
N ALA A 168 -2.62 -8.46 15.04
CA ALA A 168 -2.71 -9.92 15.19
C ALA A 168 -3.91 -10.35 16.05
N GLU A 169 -4.11 -9.72 17.19
CA GLU A 169 -5.24 -9.98 18.10
C GLU A 169 -6.59 -9.71 17.42
N LEU A 170 -6.68 -8.64 16.68
CA LEU A 170 -7.87 -8.27 15.93
C LEU A 170 -8.08 -9.13 14.66
N GLY A 171 -7.13 -9.98 14.27
CA GLY A 171 -7.20 -10.78 13.05
C GLY A 171 -7.24 -9.92 11.79
N SER A 172 -6.48 -8.81 11.78
CA SER A 172 -6.34 -7.94 10.62
C SER A 172 -5.66 -8.70 9.48
N VAL A 173 -6.10 -8.47 8.24
CA VAL A 173 -5.52 -9.19 7.08
C VAL A 173 -4.10 -8.76 6.78
N SER A 174 -3.75 -7.50 7.08
CA SER A 174 -2.38 -6.99 7.04
C SER A 174 -2.14 -5.93 8.09
N ALA A 175 -0.86 -5.75 8.42
CA ALA A 175 -0.34 -4.64 9.19
C ALA A 175 0.76 -3.97 8.36
N ASP A 176 0.57 -2.70 8.04
CA ASP A 176 1.38 -1.94 7.11
C ASP A 176 2.40 -1.08 7.89
N HIS A 177 3.57 -0.82 7.33
CA HIS A 177 4.81 -0.26 7.89
C HIS A 177 5.58 -1.24 8.76
N VAL A 178 5.17 -1.51 9.98
CA VAL A 178 5.71 -2.50 10.94
C VAL A 178 7.25 -2.48 11.10
N ALA A 179 7.89 -1.38 10.75
CA ALA A 179 9.34 -1.27 10.78
C ALA A 179 9.89 -1.36 12.21
N CYS A 180 9.16 -0.78 13.17
CA CYS A 180 9.56 -0.67 14.56
C CYS A 180 9.04 -1.79 15.46
N SER A 181 8.16 -2.67 14.97
CA SER A 181 7.56 -3.75 15.76
C SER A 181 8.63 -4.70 16.33
N ASN A 182 8.44 -5.17 17.53
CA ASN A 182 9.30 -6.17 18.18
C ASN A 182 9.04 -7.59 17.64
N ASP A 183 9.93 -8.54 17.98
CA ASP A 183 9.85 -9.90 17.47
C ASP A 183 8.66 -10.69 18.01
N ASP A 184 8.27 -10.48 19.26
CA ASP A 184 7.12 -11.18 19.87
C ASP A 184 5.82 -10.81 19.12
N SER A 185 5.67 -9.53 18.77
CA SER A 185 4.56 -9.06 17.92
C SER A 185 4.58 -9.69 16.53
N ARG A 186 5.77 -9.90 15.95
CA ARG A 186 5.93 -10.59 14.64
C ARG A 186 5.55 -12.06 14.70
N VAL A 187 5.89 -12.75 15.79
CA VAL A 187 5.45 -14.14 16.02
C VAL A 187 3.93 -14.18 16.11
N SER A 188 3.33 -13.31 16.92
CA SER A 188 1.86 -13.24 17.05
C SER A 188 1.17 -12.97 15.70
N ALA A 189 1.74 -12.08 14.88
CA ALA A 189 1.23 -11.79 13.53
C ALA A 189 1.33 -13.03 12.61
N ALA A 190 2.43 -13.78 12.68
CA ALA A 190 2.59 -15.01 11.91
C ALA A 190 1.59 -16.09 12.32
N GLU A 191 1.37 -16.26 13.64
CA GLU A 191 0.43 -17.24 14.20
C GLU A 191 -1.03 -16.91 13.85
N SER A 192 -1.38 -15.62 13.80
CA SER A 192 -2.72 -15.15 13.42
C SER A 192 -2.96 -15.12 11.90
N GLY A 193 -1.92 -15.24 11.08
CA GLY A 193 -1.97 -15.08 9.63
C GLY A 193 -2.00 -13.63 9.16
N THR A 194 -1.75 -12.66 10.04
CA THR A 194 -1.62 -11.24 9.68
C THR A 194 -0.35 -11.01 8.87
N VAL A 195 -0.49 -10.52 7.63
CA VAL A 195 0.65 -10.25 6.74
C VAL A 195 1.32 -8.93 7.11
N GLN A 196 2.62 -8.96 7.35
CA GLN A 196 3.43 -7.79 7.63
C GLN A 196 3.81 -7.10 6.31
N THR A 197 3.29 -5.90 6.02
CA THR A 197 3.58 -5.19 4.77
C THR A 197 4.63 -4.11 4.99
N PHE A 198 5.83 -4.31 4.45
CA PHE A 198 6.89 -3.30 4.50
C PHE A 198 6.79 -2.30 3.36
N LEU A 199 7.10 -1.05 3.65
CA LEU A 199 6.96 0.09 2.73
C LEU A 199 8.31 0.82 2.53
N PRO A 200 9.27 0.21 1.80
CA PRO A 200 10.66 0.70 1.70
C PRO A 200 10.79 2.09 1.06
N GLY A 201 9.79 2.50 0.29
CA GLY A 201 9.76 3.80 -0.37
C GLY A 201 9.67 4.96 0.62
N THR A 202 8.92 4.80 1.70
CA THR A 202 8.66 5.86 2.68
C THR A 202 9.93 6.29 3.43
N PRO A 203 10.72 5.42 4.08
CA PRO A 203 11.98 5.85 4.68
C PRO A 203 12.97 6.41 3.66
N TYR A 204 13.04 5.88 2.43
CA TYR A 204 13.88 6.41 1.37
C TYR A 204 13.54 7.88 1.04
N VAL A 205 12.27 8.18 0.78
CA VAL A 205 11.87 9.56 0.42
C VAL A 205 11.90 10.52 1.61
N LEU A 206 11.83 10.01 2.84
CA LEU A 206 11.98 10.80 4.06
C LEU A 206 13.44 11.01 4.45
N GLY A 207 14.41 10.42 3.73
CA GLY A 207 15.84 10.51 4.05
C GLY A 207 16.23 9.78 5.34
N LYS A 208 15.44 8.77 5.73
CA LYS A 208 15.69 7.92 6.89
C LYS A 208 16.53 6.71 6.50
N SER A 209 17.11 6.06 7.50
CA SER A 209 17.74 4.74 7.34
C SER A 209 16.72 3.72 6.80
N LEU A 210 17.16 2.86 5.90
CA LEU A 210 16.36 1.75 5.42
C LEU A 210 16.76 0.49 6.22
N GLU A 211 16.10 0.27 7.34
CA GLU A 211 16.34 -0.84 8.26
C GLU A 211 15.02 -1.60 8.45
N LEU A 212 14.78 -2.59 7.59
CA LEU A 212 13.58 -3.41 7.61
C LEU A 212 13.96 -4.86 7.87
N PRO A 213 13.29 -5.59 8.78
CA PRO A 213 13.66 -6.95 9.18
C PRO A 213 13.21 -8.03 8.18
N ILE A 214 13.18 -7.72 6.88
CA ILE A 214 12.69 -8.62 5.82
C ILE A 214 13.48 -9.93 5.79
N LYS A 215 14.82 -9.89 5.95
CA LYS A 215 15.63 -11.11 6.01
C LYS A 215 15.23 -11.99 7.18
N LYS A 216 14.87 -11.41 8.32
CA LYS A 216 14.40 -12.15 9.47
C LYS A 216 13.04 -12.80 9.19
N CYS A 217 12.11 -12.07 8.56
CA CYS A 217 10.84 -12.66 8.13
C CYS A 217 11.05 -13.87 7.23
N ILE A 218 12.04 -13.83 6.31
CA ILE A 218 12.38 -14.97 5.45
C ILE A 218 12.94 -16.13 6.25
N THR A 219 13.84 -15.86 7.22
CA THR A 219 14.50 -16.90 8.02
C THR A 219 13.52 -17.61 8.96
N GLU A 220 12.60 -16.84 9.55
CA GLU A 220 11.62 -17.34 10.53
C GLU A 220 10.31 -17.78 9.87
N ASP A 221 10.22 -17.72 8.52
CA ASP A 221 9.01 -18.03 7.74
C ASP A 221 7.78 -17.20 8.18
N TRP A 222 7.99 -15.94 8.54
CA TRP A 222 6.91 -15.03 8.89
C TRP A 222 6.27 -14.44 7.62
N PRO A 223 4.92 -14.44 7.50
CA PRO A 223 4.25 -13.85 6.34
C PRO A 223 4.57 -12.37 6.19
N PHE A 224 5.06 -11.96 5.02
CA PHE A 224 5.32 -10.57 4.71
C PHE A 224 5.04 -10.22 3.26
N SER A 225 4.81 -8.94 3.00
CA SER A 225 4.73 -8.36 1.67
C SER A 225 5.48 -7.03 1.60
N ILE A 226 5.70 -6.50 0.41
CA ILE A 226 6.24 -5.16 0.19
C ILE A 226 5.35 -4.39 -0.77
N ALA A 227 5.19 -3.08 -0.54
CA ALA A 227 4.35 -2.23 -1.35
C ALA A 227 4.96 -0.84 -1.56
N THR A 228 4.34 -0.03 -2.41
CA THR A 228 4.85 1.27 -2.80
C THR A 228 4.58 2.38 -1.78
N ASP A 229 3.49 2.27 -1.03
CA ASP A 229 2.98 3.36 -0.19
C ASP A 229 2.83 4.67 -0.99
N PHE A 230 2.23 4.57 -2.18
CA PHE A 230 2.03 5.77 -2.99
C PHE A 230 1.12 6.77 -2.29
N ASN A 231 1.70 7.90 -1.90
CA ASN A 231 0.98 9.01 -1.27
C ASN A 231 1.66 10.34 -1.60
N PRO A 232 1.10 11.51 -1.20
CA PRO A 232 1.71 12.81 -1.48
C PRO A 232 3.15 12.98 -0.98
N ASN A 233 3.57 12.22 0.02
CA ASN A 233 4.93 12.22 0.53
C ASN A 233 5.83 11.20 -0.16
N CYS A 234 5.27 10.09 -0.66
CA CYS A 234 5.97 9.00 -1.31
C CYS A 234 5.40 8.74 -2.72
N PRO A 235 5.71 9.57 -3.74
CA PRO A 235 5.12 9.47 -5.07
C PRO A 235 5.77 8.35 -5.91
N ILE A 236 5.88 7.13 -5.39
CA ILE A 236 6.48 5.97 -6.06
C ILE A 236 5.36 5.04 -6.53
N THR A 237 5.27 4.82 -7.85
CA THR A 237 4.28 3.94 -8.49
C THR A 237 4.90 2.61 -8.96
N SER A 238 6.23 2.46 -8.84
CA SER A 238 6.99 1.34 -9.40
C SER A 238 7.33 0.30 -8.33
N LEU A 239 6.68 -0.86 -8.37
CA LEU A 239 7.09 -2.03 -7.56
C LEU A 239 8.49 -2.54 -7.90
N PRO A 240 8.95 -2.56 -9.18
CA PRO A 240 10.34 -2.87 -9.49
C PRO A 240 11.37 -1.98 -8.79
N LEU A 241 11.08 -0.67 -8.65
CA LEU A 241 11.95 0.24 -7.89
C LEU A 241 11.96 -0.11 -6.39
N ILE A 242 10.79 -0.44 -5.82
CA ILE A 242 10.69 -0.91 -4.43
C ILE A 242 11.50 -2.19 -4.23
N GLY A 243 11.38 -3.16 -5.15
CA GLY A 243 12.20 -4.37 -5.15
C GLY A 243 13.70 -4.07 -5.22
N SER A 244 14.10 -3.08 -6.03
CA SER A 244 15.50 -2.61 -6.08
C SER A 244 15.99 -2.11 -4.71
N PHE A 245 15.18 -1.37 -3.97
CA PHE A 245 15.59 -0.93 -2.62
C PHE A 245 15.83 -2.12 -1.69
N VAL A 246 14.91 -3.08 -1.70
CA VAL A 246 15.00 -4.28 -0.87
C VAL A 246 16.19 -5.15 -1.25
N THR A 247 16.42 -5.36 -2.54
CA THR A 247 17.52 -6.19 -3.03
C THR A 247 18.88 -5.51 -2.85
N HIS A 248 19.04 -4.29 -3.36
CA HIS A 248 20.36 -3.63 -3.36
C HIS A 248 20.77 -3.04 -1.99
N ARG A 249 19.81 -2.62 -1.16
CA ARG A 249 20.14 -1.99 0.13
C ARG A 249 20.05 -2.95 1.30
N LEU A 250 19.13 -3.91 1.27
CA LEU A 250 18.96 -4.88 2.35
C LEU A 250 19.57 -6.24 2.00
N GLY A 251 19.98 -6.47 0.75
CA GLY A 251 20.57 -7.72 0.30
C GLY A 251 19.60 -8.90 0.39
N VAL A 252 18.31 -8.64 0.11
CA VAL A 252 17.29 -9.68 0.01
C VAL A 252 17.37 -10.30 -1.39
N ASP A 253 17.17 -11.60 -1.47
CA ASP A 253 17.11 -12.34 -2.74
C ASP A 253 16.04 -11.73 -3.68
N PRO A 254 16.34 -11.48 -4.97
CA PRO A 254 15.38 -10.88 -5.90
C PRO A 254 14.12 -11.71 -6.09
N ILE A 255 14.19 -13.05 -6.02
CA ILE A 255 13.00 -13.91 -6.14
C ILE A 255 12.15 -13.83 -4.85
N ALA A 256 12.78 -13.80 -3.67
CA ALA A 256 12.04 -13.59 -2.43
C ALA A 256 11.32 -12.22 -2.45
N SER A 257 11.96 -11.17 -2.96
CA SER A 257 11.33 -9.86 -3.11
C SER A 257 10.23 -9.85 -4.18
N LEU A 258 10.35 -10.67 -5.26
CA LEU A 258 9.30 -10.85 -6.25
C LEU A 258 8.06 -11.53 -5.66
N VAL A 259 8.26 -12.58 -4.87
CA VAL A 259 7.17 -13.27 -4.15
C VAL A 259 6.44 -12.30 -3.20
N ALA A 260 7.18 -11.39 -2.56
CA ALA A 260 6.63 -10.39 -1.64
C ALA A 260 5.79 -9.30 -2.33
N VAL A 261 5.84 -9.16 -3.66
CA VAL A 261 4.97 -8.23 -4.44
C VAL A 261 3.95 -8.97 -5.32
N THR A 262 3.92 -10.29 -5.29
CA THR A 262 3.01 -11.10 -6.11
C THR A 262 2.16 -12.04 -5.27
N ARG A 263 2.69 -13.22 -4.94
CA ARG A 263 1.97 -14.26 -4.19
C ARG A 263 1.51 -13.80 -2.81
N ASN A 264 2.41 -13.21 -2.04
CA ASN A 264 2.12 -12.88 -0.65
C ASN A 264 1.02 -11.81 -0.50
N PRO A 265 1.05 -10.64 -1.19
CA PRO A 265 -0.03 -9.67 -1.09
C PRO A 265 -1.34 -10.19 -1.67
N ALA A 266 -1.33 -11.09 -2.64
CA ALA A 266 -2.55 -11.67 -3.21
C ALA A 266 -3.39 -12.38 -2.15
N THR A 267 -2.78 -13.03 -1.15
CA THR A 267 -3.50 -13.70 -0.05
C THR A 267 -4.29 -12.73 0.83
N THR A 268 -3.96 -11.46 0.83
CA THR A 268 -4.67 -10.42 1.59
C THR A 268 -5.75 -9.70 0.79
N MET A 269 -5.78 -9.88 -0.53
CA MET A 269 -6.63 -9.10 -1.43
C MET A 269 -7.75 -9.92 -2.09
N PHE A 270 -7.57 -11.23 -2.18
CA PHE A 270 -8.48 -12.13 -2.84
C PHE A 270 -8.86 -13.31 -1.94
N ASP A 271 -10.03 -13.85 -2.19
CA ASP A 271 -10.47 -15.09 -1.57
C ASP A 271 -9.80 -16.29 -2.31
N GLU A 272 -9.80 -17.46 -1.69
CA GLU A 272 -9.12 -18.65 -2.21
C GLU A 272 -9.68 -19.13 -3.57
N GLU A 273 -10.91 -18.76 -3.89
CA GLU A 273 -11.58 -19.09 -5.14
C GLU A 273 -11.05 -18.28 -6.34
N GLU A 274 -10.30 -17.20 -6.08
CA GLU A 274 -9.68 -16.35 -7.12
C GLU A 274 -8.15 -16.38 -7.03
N PRO A 275 -7.47 -17.51 -7.24
CA PRO A 275 -6.03 -17.61 -7.05
C PRO A 275 -5.27 -16.69 -8.00
N ARG A 276 -4.45 -15.81 -7.43
CA ARG A 276 -3.62 -14.82 -8.14
C ARG A 276 -2.21 -14.79 -7.57
N GLY A 277 -1.31 -14.11 -8.26
CA GLY A 277 0.08 -13.93 -7.82
C GLY A 277 0.96 -15.15 -8.02
N VAL A 278 0.45 -16.20 -8.66
CA VAL A 278 1.16 -17.44 -9.00
C VAL A 278 0.84 -17.87 -10.43
N ILE A 279 1.77 -18.58 -11.07
CA ILE A 279 1.55 -19.21 -12.37
C ILE A 279 1.27 -20.70 -12.10
N SER A 280 -0.01 -21.05 -12.07
CA SER A 280 -0.47 -22.44 -11.90
C SER A 280 -1.77 -22.66 -12.66
N GLU A 281 -2.08 -23.92 -12.95
CA GLU A 281 -3.37 -24.28 -13.55
C GLU A 281 -4.54 -23.81 -12.68
N GLY A 282 -5.53 -23.18 -13.31
CA GLY A 282 -6.69 -22.60 -12.61
C GLY A 282 -6.48 -21.18 -12.06
N SER A 283 -5.26 -20.67 -12.04
CA SER A 283 -5.00 -19.27 -11.62
C SER A 283 -5.45 -18.26 -12.68
N ILE A 284 -5.89 -17.10 -12.21
CA ILE A 284 -6.17 -15.95 -13.07
C ILE A 284 -4.88 -15.54 -13.78
N ALA A 285 -4.94 -15.36 -15.11
CA ALA A 285 -3.79 -15.05 -15.95
C ALA A 285 -3.38 -13.57 -15.88
N ASP A 286 -2.95 -13.13 -14.69
CA ASP A 286 -2.34 -11.83 -14.43
C ASP A 286 -0.82 -12.01 -14.42
N MET A 287 -0.13 -11.50 -15.43
CA MET A 287 1.29 -11.80 -15.66
C MET A 287 2.04 -10.61 -16.22
N ASN A 288 3.35 -10.62 -16.03
CA ASN A 288 4.26 -9.70 -16.71
C ASN A 288 5.23 -10.46 -17.61
N VAL A 289 5.51 -9.89 -18.78
CA VAL A 289 6.63 -10.31 -19.62
C VAL A 289 7.76 -9.30 -19.42
N LEU A 290 8.92 -9.79 -19.02
CA LEU A 290 10.10 -8.95 -18.82
C LEU A 290 10.92 -8.82 -20.12
N TRP A 291 11.73 -7.77 -20.20
CA TRP A 291 12.73 -7.60 -21.26
C TRP A 291 13.87 -8.62 -21.18
N SER A 292 14.10 -9.18 -20.01
CA SER A 292 15.15 -10.16 -19.72
C SER A 292 14.59 -11.58 -19.72
N SER A 293 15.46 -12.55 -19.96
CA SER A 293 15.15 -13.99 -19.80
C SER A 293 15.26 -14.49 -18.36
N SER A 294 15.79 -13.65 -17.43
CA SER A 294 15.89 -13.99 -16.00
C SER A 294 14.85 -13.25 -15.19
N ALA A 295 14.15 -13.95 -14.31
CA ALA A 295 13.22 -13.36 -13.37
C ALA A 295 13.92 -12.44 -12.34
N ASP A 296 15.18 -12.70 -11.99
CA ASP A 296 15.96 -11.87 -11.08
C ASP A 296 16.06 -10.41 -11.55
N SER A 297 15.99 -10.19 -12.86
CA SER A 297 16.06 -8.86 -13.45
C SER A 297 14.84 -7.97 -13.19
N TRP A 298 13.78 -8.51 -12.58
CA TRP A 298 12.54 -7.75 -12.33
C TRP A 298 12.76 -6.47 -11.50
N CYS A 299 13.82 -6.43 -10.67
CA CYS A 299 14.16 -5.29 -9.82
C CYS A 299 15.63 -4.84 -9.94
N GLN A 300 16.36 -5.36 -10.94
CA GLN A 300 17.79 -5.10 -11.10
C GLN A 300 18.12 -3.65 -11.44
N THR A 301 17.26 -3.00 -12.25
CA THR A 301 17.55 -1.70 -12.83
C THR A 301 16.67 -0.61 -12.20
N PRO A 302 17.17 0.13 -11.18
CA PRO A 302 16.44 1.25 -10.64
C PRO A 302 16.27 2.35 -11.70
N GLY A 303 15.08 2.91 -11.81
CA GLY A 303 14.77 4.03 -12.70
C GLY A 303 14.29 3.67 -14.11
N SER A 304 14.24 2.38 -14.48
CA SER A 304 13.56 1.93 -15.69
C SER A 304 12.63 0.75 -15.38
N SER A 305 11.54 0.61 -16.17
CA SER A 305 10.66 -0.55 -16.01
C SER A 305 11.28 -1.76 -16.69
N PRO A 306 11.45 -2.89 -15.98
CA PRO A 306 11.88 -4.16 -16.58
C PRO A 306 10.76 -4.83 -17.38
N VAL A 307 9.53 -4.35 -17.23
CA VAL A 307 8.33 -4.95 -17.82
C VAL A 307 8.20 -4.55 -19.28
N ARG A 308 8.07 -5.54 -20.14
CA ARG A 308 7.74 -5.37 -21.56
C ARG A 308 6.23 -5.29 -21.75
N ASP A 309 5.53 -6.31 -21.31
CA ASP A 309 4.07 -6.39 -21.41
C ASP A 309 3.45 -6.68 -20.04
N THR A 310 2.34 -6.01 -19.77
CA THR A 310 1.48 -6.32 -18.63
C THR A 310 0.23 -7.02 -19.16
N ILE A 311 -0.05 -8.19 -18.61
CA ILE A 311 -1.17 -9.05 -19.00
C ILE A 311 -2.15 -9.13 -17.84
N LYS A 312 -3.41 -8.84 -18.13
CA LYS A 312 -4.53 -8.91 -17.20
C LYS A 312 -5.60 -9.85 -17.72
N ASN A 313 -6.00 -10.86 -16.94
CA ASN A 313 -6.97 -11.87 -17.36
C ASN A 313 -6.63 -12.51 -18.73
N GLY A 314 -5.34 -12.74 -19.01
CA GLY A 314 -4.86 -13.28 -20.27
C GLY A 314 -4.79 -12.30 -21.44
N ILE A 315 -5.12 -11.02 -21.24
CA ILE A 315 -5.12 -9.97 -22.28
C ILE A 315 -3.97 -9.00 -22.01
N ILE A 316 -3.19 -8.68 -23.05
CA ILE A 316 -2.16 -7.62 -22.96
C ILE A 316 -2.87 -6.28 -22.79
N VAL A 317 -2.71 -5.64 -21.63
CA VAL A 317 -3.32 -4.35 -21.30
C VAL A 317 -2.33 -3.19 -21.41
N ASN A 318 -1.04 -3.47 -21.42
CA ASN A 318 0.02 -2.50 -21.67
C ASN A 318 1.21 -3.18 -22.34
N SER A 319 1.81 -2.47 -23.33
CA SER A 319 3.10 -2.84 -23.92
C SER A 319 4.01 -1.62 -23.90
N ASN A 320 5.12 -1.72 -23.18
CA ASN A 320 6.15 -0.69 -23.17
C ASN A 320 6.93 -0.78 -24.50
N LYS A 321 7.07 0.34 -25.19
CA LYS A 321 7.93 0.41 -26.36
C LYS A 321 9.37 0.24 -25.89
N THR A 322 10.15 -0.55 -26.64
CA THR A 322 11.58 -0.66 -26.42
C THR A 322 12.20 0.72 -26.45
N TYR A 323 12.70 1.22 -25.33
CA TYR A 323 13.87 2.09 -25.44
C TYR A 323 14.93 1.19 -26.05
N CYS A 324 15.35 1.50 -27.26
CA CYS A 324 16.48 0.84 -27.90
C CYS A 324 17.62 0.87 -26.88
N CYS A 325 17.83 -0.24 -26.17
CA CYS A 325 18.97 -0.40 -25.32
C CYS A 325 20.15 -0.20 -26.24
N LEU A 326 20.87 0.87 -26.08
CA LEU A 326 22.22 1.00 -26.60
C LEU A 326 22.91 -0.29 -26.22
N LEU A 327 23.11 -1.14 -27.21
CA LEU A 327 23.71 -2.44 -27.26
C LEU A 327 24.65 -2.73 -26.08
N TYR A 328 24.13 -3.32 -25.01
CA TYR A 328 24.97 -4.03 -24.08
C TYR A 328 25.23 -5.42 -24.69
N THR A 329 26.22 -5.48 -25.55
CA THR A 329 26.55 -6.68 -26.34
C THR A 329 27.73 -7.46 -25.77
N SER A 330 28.27 -7.09 -24.62
CA SER A 330 29.27 -7.88 -23.93
C SER A 330 29.15 -7.75 -22.41
N PRO A 331 29.38 -8.84 -21.64
CA PRO A 331 29.51 -8.75 -20.20
C PRO A 331 30.66 -7.78 -19.86
N SER A 332 30.43 -6.97 -18.83
CA SER A 332 31.48 -6.11 -18.28
C SER A 332 32.66 -6.96 -17.82
N PRO A 333 33.91 -6.59 -18.10
CA PRO A 333 35.07 -7.31 -17.58
C PRO A 333 35.21 -7.27 -16.05
N ARG A 334 34.21 -6.79 -15.34
CA ARG A 334 34.18 -6.64 -13.88
C ARG A 334 33.11 -7.48 -13.18
N ASP A 335 32.39 -8.30 -13.92
CA ASP A 335 31.43 -9.27 -13.36
C ASP A 335 32.09 -10.63 -13.12
#